data_0663b7f20342768e68beb5df38785c62
#
_entry.id   0663b7f20342768e68beb5df38785c62
#
_cell.length_a   1.000
_cell.length_b   1.000
_cell.length_c   1.000
_cell.angle_alpha   90.00
_cell.angle_beta   90.00
_cell.angle_gamma   90.00
#
_symmetry.space_group_name_H-M   'P 1'
#
loop_
_entity.id
_entity.type
_entity.pdbx_description
1 polymer ?
#
loop_
_entity_poly.entity_id
_entity_poly.type
_entity_poly.pdbx_seq_one_letter_code
_entity_poly.pdbx_strand_id
1 'polypeptide(L)'
;RLLFDIRSFMAPLKDNSYLKFAVITGCLRISKESIFTGTNNFYVDSLAASSFNEYFGFTDGEVQKLLENAGALTQYQNVKDWYDGYNSNGIELYCPWDVIHYVQDFLKGRKDIPKCYWINTSDMNVIHTFIERYGDKVKNDFERLITGDVIRKPIKENLPYDLLNSSEDNFWSILLMSGYLTNVEPDVSEDYTFRDKLSLKIPNKEILQIYEGTLKEFFDDSVKTFKTDLETAMWLGDTEKFKKIIDKILLTTISFYDYKEDFYHAFLLGIFLGVGYDPESNREHGEGRPDIVLENPCGDKVAIFELKHSNN
;
A
#
# COMPACT_ATOMS: atom_id res chain seq x y z
N ARG A 1 16.44 -5.50 26.72
CA ARG A 1 16.95 -4.22 27.24
C ARG A 1 15.97 -3.10 26.95
N LEU A 2 15.57 -2.81 25.72
CA LEU A 2 14.64 -1.74 25.37
C LEU A 2 13.31 -1.82 26.12
N LEU A 3 12.70 -3.02 26.20
CA LEU A 3 11.44 -3.22 26.95
C LEU A 3 11.59 -2.91 28.45
N PHE A 4 12.72 -3.22 29.03
CA PHE A 4 13.03 -2.90 30.43
C PHE A 4 13.13 -1.39 30.61
N ASP A 5 13.83 -0.71 29.71
CA ASP A 5 14.00 0.74 29.75
C ASP A 5 12.65 1.48 29.62
N ILE A 6 11.79 1.03 28.69
CA ILE A 6 10.42 1.55 28.52
C ILE A 6 9.57 1.32 29.79
N ARG A 7 9.62 0.12 30.38
CA ARG A 7 8.92 -0.19 31.63
C ARG A 7 9.37 0.71 32.76
N SER A 8 10.68 0.94 32.89
CA SER A 8 11.26 1.80 33.91
C SER A 8 10.83 3.26 33.73
N PHE A 9 10.71 3.71 32.46
CA PHE A 9 10.20 5.04 32.12
C PHE A 9 8.70 5.19 32.44
N MET A 10 7.92 4.12 32.24
CA MET A 10 6.48 4.13 32.49
C MET A 10 6.10 3.89 33.95
N ALA A 11 6.99 3.33 34.79
CA ALA A 11 6.71 3.03 36.18
C ALA A 11 6.27 4.26 37.01
N PRO A 12 6.83 5.47 36.84
CA PRO A 12 6.40 6.67 37.56
C PRO A 12 5.00 7.16 37.21
N LEU A 13 4.35 6.63 36.17
CA LEU A 13 2.96 6.97 35.82
C LEU A 13 1.94 6.35 36.79
N LYS A 14 2.38 5.35 37.57
CA LYS A 14 1.58 4.72 38.60
C LYS A 14 1.94 5.28 39.96
N ASP A 15 0.92 5.57 40.79
CA ASP A 15 1.06 6.00 42.20
C ASP A 15 1.94 7.23 42.42
N ASN A 16 1.99 8.15 41.43
CA ASN A 16 2.75 9.38 41.50
C ASN A 16 1.84 10.54 41.91
N SER A 17 1.99 11.00 43.16
CA SER A 17 1.19 12.10 43.72
C SER A 17 1.44 13.46 43.04
N TYR A 18 2.53 13.61 42.31
CA TYR A 18 2.87 14.84 41.57
C TYR A 18 2.33 14.84 40.14
N LEU A 19 1.93 13.68 39.65
CA LEU A 19 1.38 13.53 38.28
C LEU A 19 -0.14 13.72 38.31
N LYS A 20 -0.63 14.79 37.71
CA LYS A 20 -2.06 15.08 37.64
C LYS A 20 -2.74 14.38 36.47
N PHE A 21 -2.06 14.28 35.33
CA PHE A 21 -2.59 13.71 34.09
C PHE A 21 -1.45 13.30 33.19
N ALA A 22 -1.62 12.22 32.42
CA ALA A 22 -0.69 11.77 31.39
C ALA A 22 -1.44 11.31 30.17
N VAL A 23 -0.94 11.68 28.99
CA VAL A 23 -1.40 11.17 27.68
C VAL A 23 -0.23 10.46 27.02
N ILE A 24 -0.49 9.25 26.55
CA ILE A 24 0.49 8.45 25.81
C ILE A 24 -0.12 8.14 24.46
N THR A 25 0.61 8.43 23.40
CA THR A 25 0.19 8.12 22.03
C THR A 25 1.19 7.18 21.37
N GLY A 26 0.73 6.40 20.40
CA GLY A 26 1.57 5.52 19.61
C GLY A 26 0.80 4.94 18.42
N CYS A 27 1.51 4.49 17.39
CA CYS A 27 0.90 3.92 16.18
C CYS A 27 0.24 2.57 16.43
N LEU A 28 0.80 1.76 17.34
CA LEU A 28 0.30 0.43 17.65
C LEU A 28 -0.08 0.36 19.13
N ARG A 29 -1.26 -0.23 19.36
CA ARG A 29 -1.65 -0.60 20.72
C ARG A 29 -0.86 -1.84 21.12
N ILE A 30 0.28 -1.64 21.78
CA ILE A 30 1.07 -2.76 22.31
C ILE A 30 0.31 -3.37 23.47
N SER A 31 0.01 -4.69 23.35
CA SER A 31 -0.81 -5.36 24.34
C SER A 31 -0.18 -5.38 25.72
N LYS A 32 -1.05 -5.49 26.71
CA LYS A 32 -0.76 -5.32 28.15
C LYS A 32 0.39 -6.19 28.70
N GLU A 33 0.74 -7.28 28.03
CA GLU A 33 1.62 -8.28 28.65
C GLU A 33 3.10 -7.93 28.65
N SER A 34 3.57 -7.11 27.71
CA SER A 34 5.00 -6.85 27.60
C SER A 34 5.48 -5.51 28.20
N ILE A 35 4.72 -4.45 28.04
CA ILE A 35 5.13 -3.09 28.49
C ILE A 35 4.36 -2.65 29.73
N PHE A 36 3.10 -3.01 29.85
CA PHE A 36 2.19 -2.51 30.88
C PHE A 36 1.93 -3.47 32.04
N THR A 37 2.68 -4.55 32.18
CA THR A 37 2.66 -5.38 33.40
C THR A 37 3.11 -4.56 34.61
N GLY A 38 2.19 -3.89 35.26
CA GLY A 38 2.45 -2.99 36.39
C GLY A 38 1.75 -1.64 36.27
N THR A 39 1.24 -1.28 35.10
CA THR A 39 0.46 -0.07 34.87
C THR A 39 -0.91 -0.46 34.32
N ASN A 40 -1.86 -0.72 35.20
CA ASN A 40 -3.23 -1.12 34.86
C ASN A 40 -4.26 0.02 34.96
N ASN A 41 -3.81 1.24 35.13
CA ASN A 41 -4.60 2.44 35.35
C ASN A 41 -4.80 3.31 34.11
N PHE A 42 -4.47 2.79 32.91
CA PHE A 42 -4.72 3.50 31.66
C PHE A 42 -6.12 3.22 31.12
N TYR A 43 -6.80 4.28 30.74
CA TYR A 43 -7.86 4.19 29.74
C TYR A 43 -7.20 4.14 28.38
N VAL A 44 -7.52 3.14 27.57
CA VAL A 44 -6.92 2.97 26.24
C VAL A 44 -8.01 3.16 25.20
N ASP A 45 -7.78 4.09 24.31
CA ASP A 45 -8.64 4.37 23.18
C ASP A 45 -7.91 4.01 21.85
N SER A 46 -8.66 3.76 20.79
CA SER A 46 -8.13 3.44 19.48
C SER A 46 -8.90 4.20 18.39
N LEU A 47 -8.39 4.20 17.17
CA LEU A 47 -9.10 4.79 16.02
C LEU A 47 -10.48 4.16 15.75
N ALA A 48 -10.72 2.95 16.25
CA ALA A 48 -12.01 2.28 16.15
C ALA A 48 -12.98 2.68 17.29
N ALA A 49 -12.51 3.39 18.31
CA ALA A 49 -13.34 3.87 19.40
C ALA A 49 -14.04 5.19 19.04
N SER A 50 -15.14 5.48 19.72
CA SER A 50 -15.93 6.70 19.46
C SER A 50 -15.46 7.92 20.24
N SER A 51 -14.61 7.72 21.26
CA SER A 51 -14.07 8.82 22.07
C SER A 51 -12.87 9.44 21.35
N PHE A 52 -12.78 10.73 21.28
CA PHE A 52 -11.63 11.46 20.70
C PHE A 52 -11.32 11.17 19.21
N ASN A 53 -12.19 10.50 18.49
CA ASN A 53 -11.96 10.10 17.10
C ASN A 53 -11.66 11.30 16.17
N GLU A 54 -12.22 12.48 16.40
CA GLU A 54 -11.97 13.71 15.62
C GLU A 54 -10.60 14.35 15.88
N TYR A 55 -9.87 13.94 16.92
CA TYR A 55 -8.60 14.57 17.32
C TYR A 55 -7.35 13.87 16.80
N PHE A 56 -7.50 12.76 16.08
CA PHE A 56 -6.37 12.00 15.55
C PHE A 56 -5.91 12.42 14.15
N GLY A 57 -6.58 13.41 13.56
CA GLY A 57 -6.28 13.96 12.23
C GLY A 57 -6.87 15.35 12.08
N PHE A 58 -6.80 15.93 10.89
CA PHE A 58 -7.54 17.13 10.58
C PHE A 58 -8.92 16.76 10.02
N THR A 59 -9.93 17.44 10.48
CA THR A 59 -11.27 17.40 9.90
C THR A 59 -11.32 18.21 8.61
N ASP A 60 -12.30 17.93 7.77
CA ASP A 60 -12.47 18.64 6.49
C ASP A 60 -12.60 20.17 6.66
N GLY A 61 -13.33 20.63 7.68
CA GLY A 61 -13.45 22.06 7.98
C GLY A 61 -12.13 22.71 8.42
N GLU A 62 -11.28 21.99 9.15
CA GLU A 62 -9.96 22.49 9.54
C GLU A 62 -9.02 22.61 8.35
N VAL A 63 -9.06 21.62 7.43
CA VAL A 63 -8.26 21.66 6.20
C VAL A 63 -8.70 22.81 5.30
N GLN A 64 -10.01 22.99 5.10
CA GLN A 64 -10.52 24.13 4.32
C GLN A 64 -10.04 25.47 4.88
N LYS A 65 -10.16 25.66 6.19
CA LYS A 65 -9.70 26.88 6.87
C LYS A 65 -8.20 27.08 6.76
N LEU A 66 -7.42 26.00 6.85
CA LEU A 66 -5.96 26.06 6.70
C LEU A 66 -5.58 26.47 5.27
N LEU A 67 -6.23 25.90 4.25
CA LEU A 67 -6.03 26.24 2.84
C LEU A 67 -6.47 27.67 2.52
N GLU A 68 -7.59 28.14 3.10
CA GLU A 68 -8.04 29.52 2.95
C GLU A 68 -7.00 30.51 3.51
N ASN A 69 -6.50 30.27 4.72
CA ASN A 69 -5.46 31.09 5.36
C ASN A 69 -4.15 31.12 4.55
N ALA A 70 -3.83 30.03 3.85
CA ALA A 70 -2.65 29.93 3.01
C ALA A 70 -2.87 30.50 1.58
N GLY A 71 -4.08 30.92 1.21
CA GLY A 71 -4.43 31.32 -0.15
C GLY A 71 -4.43 30.15 -1.15
N ALA A 72 -4.61 28.94 -0.67
CA ALA A 72 -4.53 27.68 -1.43
C ALA A 72 -5.90 26.97 -1.58
N LEU A 73 -7.01 27.66 -1.33
CA LEU A 73 -8.35 27.05 -1.32
C LEU A 73 -8.71 26.44 -2.69
N THR A 74 -8.19 26.96 -3.79
CA THR A 74 -8.36 26.41 -5.14
C THR A 74 -7.80 24.99 -5.28
N GLN A 75 -6.91 24.58 -4.39
CA GLN A 75 -6.28 23.25 -4.34
C GLN A 75 -7.03 22.25 -3.44
N TYR A 76 -8.16 22.65 -2.85
CA TYR A 76 -8.90 21.84 -1.90
C TYR A 76 -9.19 20.41 -2.43
N GLN A 77 -9.68 20.28 -3.67
CA GLN A 77 -9.98 18.95 -4.23
C GLN A 77 -8.73 18.09 -4.38
N ASN A 78 -7.61 18.68 -4.79
CA ASN A 78 -6.33 17.97 -4.88
C ASN A 78 -5.87 17.47 -3.49
N VAL A 79 -5.95 18.32 -2.48
CA VAL A 79 -5.59 17.98 -1.09
C VAL A 79 -6.52 16.88 -0.56
N LYS A 80 -7.82 16.97 -0.86
CA LYS A 80 -8.80 15.95 -0.49
C LYS A 80 -8.47 14.60 -1.11
N ASP A 81 -8.28 14.54 -2.41
CA ASP A 81 -7.99 13.29 -3.13
C ASP A 81 -6.71 12.60 -2.65
N TRP A 82 -5.73 13.39 -2.21
CA TRP A 82 -4.41 12.88 -1.89
C TRP A 82 -4.21 12.54 -0.42
N TYR A 83 -4.88 13.23 0.51
CA TYR A 83 -4.53 13.16 1.93
C TYR A 83 -5.71 12.90 2.87
N ASP A 84 -6.94 12.85 2.33
CA ASP A 84 -8.17 12.48 3.06
C ASP A 84 -8.34 10.96 3.13
N GLY A 85 -9.46 10.51 3.67
CA GLY A 85 -9.97 9.14 3.56
C GLY A 85 -9.66 8.23 4.72
N TYR A 86 -9.05 8.74 5.80
CA TYR A 86 -8.90 7.98 7.04
C TYR A 86 -10.19 8.03 7.85
N ASN A 87 -10.86 6.88 7.97
CA ASN A 87 -12.10 6.78 8.73
C ASN A 87 -11.80 6.44 10.20
N SER A 88 -12.13 7.35 11.09
CA SER A 88 -12.11 7.15 12.54
C SER A 88 -13.54 7.06 13.06
N ASN A 89 -14.09 5.83 13.04
CA ASN A 89 -15.45 5.54 13.53
C ASN A 89 -16.52 6.51 12.98
N GLY A 90 -16.59 6.63 11.66
CA GLY A 90 -17.57 7.45 10.94
C GLY A 90 -17.15 8.91 10.69
N ILE A 91 -15.97 9.34 11.18
CA ILE A 91 -15.41 10.65 10.88
C ILE A 91 -14.25 10.48 9.90
N GLU A 92 -14.34 11.11 8.73
CA GLU A 92 -13.24 11.19 7.77
C GLU A 92 -12.21 12.22 8.22
N LEU A 93 -10.95 11.81 8.20
CA LEU A 93 -9.82 12.62 8.64
C LEU A 93 -8.73 12.65 7.57
N TYR A 94 -8.02 13.77 7.54
CA TYR A 94 -6.80 13.96 6.76
C TYR A 94 -5.58 13.68 7.63
N CYS A 95 -4.51 13.16 7.02
CA CYS A 95 -3.22 13.09 7.69
C CYS A 95 -2.63 14.49 7.88
N PRO A 96 -2.43 14.96 9.13
CA PRO A 96 -1.93 16.32 9.38
C PRO A 96 -0.53 16.57 8.81
N TRP A 97 0.34 15.56 8.83
CA TRP A 97 1.69 15.64 8.29
C TRP A 97 1.68 16.05 6.82
N ASP A 98 0.87 15.39 6.02
CA ASP A 98 0.83 15.57 4.57
C ASP A 98 0.22 16.92 4.21
N VAL A 99 -0.89 17.27 4.84
CA VAL A 99 -1.56 18.56 4.62
C VAL A 99 -0.63 19.74 4.98
N ILE A 100 0.08 19.66 6.12
CA ILE A 100 0.99 20.71 6.54
C ILE A 100 2.15 20.85 5.57
N HIS A 101 2.75 19.73 5.13
CA HIS A 101 3.85 19.77 4.16
C HIS A 101 3.41 20.29 2.79
N TYR A 102 2.22 19.88 2.34
CA TYR A 102 1.64 20.44 1.12
C TYR A 102 1.49 21.97 1.19
N VAL A 103 0.90 22.46 2.28
CA VAL A 103 0.72 23.91 2.50
C VAL A 103 2.06 24.63 2.57
N GLN A 104 3.06 24.05 3.25
CA GLN A 104 4.41 24.63 3.28
C GLN A 104 5.06 24.71 1.89
N ASP A 105 4.91 23.66 1.07
CA ASP A 105 5.44 23.66 -0.29
C ASP A 105 4.70 24.67 -1.17
N PHE A 106 3.40 24.79 -1.02
CA PHE A 106 2.59 25.79 -1.71
C PHE A 106 3.07 27.21 -1.39
N LEU A 107 3.26 27.53 -0.11
CA LEU A 107 3.76 28.85 0.33
C LEU A 107 5.19 29.17 -0.16
N LYS A 108 6.01 28.14 -0.39
CA LYS A 108 7.35 28.28 -1.00
C LYS A 108 7.31 28.43 -2.52
N GLY A 109 6.12 28.52 -3.12
CA GLY A 109 5.94 28.66 -4.56
C GLY A 109 6.09 27.37 -5.36
N ARG A 110 6.17 26.21 -4.70
CA ARG A 110 6.09 24.89 -5.33
C ARG A 110 4.63 24.53 -5.54
N LYS A 111 3.98 25.25 -6.46
CA LYS A 111 2.55 25.22 -6.64
C LYS A 111 2.11 23.95 -7.33
N ASP A 112 0.97 23.44 -6.88
CA ASP A 112 -0.03 22.67 -7.62
C ASP A 112 0.15 21.14 -7.73
N ILE A 113 1.24 20.54 -7.30
CA ILE A 113 1.41 19.07 -7.43
C ILE A 113 1.48 18.42 -6.03
N PRO A 114 0.43 17.74 -5.60
CA PRO A 114 0.49 16.87 -4.45
C PRO A 114 1.55 15.77 -4.68
N LYS A 115 2.19 15.33 -3.62
CA LYS A 115 3.22 14.29 -3.65
C LYS A 115 3.20 13.47 -2.37
N CYS A 116 3.84 12.32 -2.39
CA CYS A 116 4.00 11.49 -1.21
C CYS A 116 4.97 12.13 -0.22
N TYR A 117 4.44 12.69 0.88
CA TYR A 117 5.25 13.19 1.99
C TYR A 117 5.57 12.11 3.00
N TRP A 118 4.71 11.11 3.10
CA TRP A 118 4.82 10.04 4.07
C TRP A 118 5.86 8.98 3.71
N ILE A 119 6.14 8.79 2.42
CA ILE A 119 7.10 7.80 1.91
C ILE A 119 8.51 7.92 2.52
N ASN A 120 8.91 9.14 2.91
CA ASN A 120 10.21 9.40 3.51
C ASN A 120 10.22 9.25 5.04
N THR A 121 9.08 8.99 5.66
CA THR A 121 8.91 8.94 7.12
C THR A 121 8.51 7.56 7.62
N SER A 122 7.92 6.75 6.75
CA SER A 122 7.50 5.39 7.05
C SER A 122 8.53 4.38 6.54
N ASP A 123 8.70 3.30 7.30
CA ASP A 123 9.52 2.15 6.85
C ASP A 123 8.72 1.38 5.79
N MET A 124 8.99 1.64 4.50
CA MET A 124 8.37 0.95 3.36
C MET A 124 8.52 -0.57 3.40
N ASN A 125 9.42 -1.07 4.26
CA ASN A 125 9.66 -2.49 4.45
C ASN A 125 8.42 -3.28 4.91
N VAL A 126 7.39 -2.63 5.48
CA VAL A 126 6.21 -3.35 5.98
C VAL A 126 5.46 -4.02 4.83
N ILE A 127 5.12 -3.28 3.78
CA ILE A 127 4.39 -3.82 2.61
C ILE A 127 5.28 -4.83 1.87
N HIS A 128 6.55 -4.48 1.65
CA HIS A 128 7.52 -5.37 1.00
C HIS A 128 7.66 -6.69 1.75
N THR A 129 7.90 -6.66 3.06
CA THR A 129 8.00 -7.85 3.92
C THR A 129 6.71 -8.69 3.88
N PHE A 130 5.55 -8.03 3.76
CA PHE A 130 4.27 -8.71 3.68
C PHE A 130 4.10 -9.45 2.35
N ILE A 131 4.44 -8.79 1.25
CA ILE A 131 4.41 -9.39 -0.09
C ILE A 131 5.40 -10.56 -0.18
N GLU A 132 6.62 -10.40 0.31
CA GLU A 132 7.62 -11.49 0.33
C GLU A 132 7.16 -12.71 1.10
N ARG A 133 6.51 -12.51 2.25
CA ARG A 133 6.15 -13.60 3.15
C ARG A 133 4.85 -14.29 2.77
N TYR A 134 3.88 -13.57 2.26
CA TYR A 134 2.51 -14.04 2.04
C TYR A 134 2.02 -13.84 0.60
N GLY A 135 2.89 -13.43 -0.33
CA GLY A 135 2.56 -12.96 -1.67
C GLY A 135 1.45 -13.73 -2.38
N ASP A 136 1.58 -15.06 -2.47
CA ASP A 136 0.60 -15.91 -3.14
C ASP A 136 -0.80 -15.89 -2.49
N LYS A 137 -0.86 -15.67 -1.17
CA LYS A 137 -2.13 -15.67 -0.42
C LYS A 137 -2.83 -14.32 -0.44
N VAL A 138 -2.05 -13.25 -0.45
CA VAL A 138 -2.58 -11.88 -0.30
C VAL A 138 -2.67 -11.12 -1.61
N LYS A 139 -2.14 -11.70 -2.67
CA LYS A 139 -2.04 -11.09 -3.99
C LYS A 139 -3.38 -10.56 -4.51
N ASN A 140 -4.41 -11.41 -4.54
CA ASN A 140 -5.76 -11.02 -4.97
C ASN A 140 -6.32 -9.86 -4.15
N ASP A 141 -6.03 -9.84 -2.84
CA ASP A 141 -6.48 -8.77 -1.96
C ASP A 141 -5.74 -7.46 -2.25
N PHE A 142 -4.43 -7.52 -2.55
CA PHE A 142 -3.67 -6.35 -2.96
C PHE A 142 -4.13 -5.79 -4.30
N GLU A 143 -4.39 -6.65 -5.28
CA GLU A 143 -4.92 -6.25 -6.59
C GLU A 143 -6.27 -5.53 -6.43
N ARG A 144 -7.18 -6.11 -5.66
CA ARG A 144 -8.47 -5.48 -5.35
C ARG A 144 -8.31 -4.14 -4.65
N LEU A 145 -7.41 -4.02 -3.70
CA LEU A 145 -7.14 -2.75 -3.01
C LEU A 145 -6.61 -1.68 -3.96
N ILE A 146 -5.70 -2.03 -4.88
CA ILE A 146 -5.12 -1.09 -5.85
C ILE A 146 -6.16 -0.64 -6.88
N THR A 147 -7.07 -1.52 -7.27
CA THR A 147 -8.20 -1.16 -8.16
C THR A 147 -9.30 -0.36 -7.47
N GLY A 148 -9.15 -0.10 -6.15
CA GLY A 148 -10.09 0.69 -5.36
C GLY A 148 -11.20 -0.13 -4.71
N ASP A 149 -11.12 -1.46 -4.80
CA ASP A 149 -12.07 -2.35 -4.15
C ASP A 149 -11.86 -2.43 -2.65
N VAL A 150 -12.91 -2.90 -1.96
CA VAL A 150 -12.91 -3.17 -0.52
C VAL A 150 -12.63 -4.65 -0.29
N ILE A 151 -11.72 -4.95 0.64
CA ILE A 151 -11.48 -6.30 1.13
C ILE A 151 -12.01 -6.47 2.57
N ARG A 152 -12.23 -7.70 3.00
CA ARG A 152 -12.71 -8.00 4.35
C ARG A 152 -11.73 -8.89 5.08
N LYS A 153 -11.19 -8.37 6.18
CA LYS A 153 -10.17 -9.07 6.96
C LYS A 153 -10.48 -9.02 8.46
N PRO A 154 -10.16 -10.10 9.20
CA PRO A 154 -10.20 -10.06 10.64
C PRO A 154 -9.12 -9.14 11.17
N ILE A 155 -9.48 -8.21 12.06
CA ILE A 155 -8.56 -7.23 12.63
C ILE A 155 -8.44 -7.43 14.13
N LYS A 156 -7.20 -7.47 14.60
CA LYS A 156 -6.85 -7.58 16.01
C LYS A 156 -6.22 -6.28 16.48
N GLU A 157 -6.94 -5.53 17.29
CA GLU A 157 -6.43 -4.26 17.84
C GLU A 157 -5.36 -4.46 18.92
N ASN A 158 -5.39 -5.60 19.60
CA ASN A 158 -4.48 -5.92 20.71
C ASN A 158 -3.49 -6.99 20.28
N LEU A 159 -2.44 -6.59 19.56
CA LEU A 159 -1.38 -7.51 19.14
C LEU A 159 -0.18 -7.42 20.07
N PRO A 160 0.27 -8.54 20.66
CA PRO A 160 1.58 -8.62 21.28
C PRO A 160 2.69 -8.34 20.25
N TYR A 161 3.74 -7.65 20.66
CA TYR A 161 4.82 -7.24 19.75
C TYR A 161 5.51 -8.44 19.07
N ASP A 162 5.67 -9.54 19.78
CA ASP A 162 6.24 -10.79 19.29
C ASP A 162 5.35 -11.54 18.29
N LEU A 163 4.06 -11.26 18.28
CA LEU A 163 3.09 -11.85 17.37
C LEU A 163 2.77 -10.99 16.13
N LEU A 164 3.33 -9.79 16.02
CA LEU A 164 3.05 -8.91 14.89
C LEU A 164 3.27 -9.61 13.54
N ASN A 165 4.35 -10.37 13.43
CA ASN A 165 4.76 -11.06 12.20
C ASN A 165 4.35 -12.54 12.13
N SER A 166 3.45 -13.02 13.00
CA SER A 166 3.19 -14.46 13.14
C SER A 166 2.09 -14.99 12.22
N SER A 167 1.23 -14.14 11.68
CA SER A 167 0.14 -14.54 10.77
C SER A 167 -0.22 -13.46 9.78
N GLU A 168 -0.88 -13.85 8.69
CA GLU A 168 -1.44 -12.95 7.68
C GLU A 168 -2.42 -11.93 8.31
N ASP A 169 -3.34 -12.40 9.16
CA ASP A 169 -4.33 -11.52 9.82
C ASP A 169 -3.67 -10.43 10.66
N ASN A 170 -2.55 -10.74 11.30
CA ASN A 170 -1.81 -9.76 12.08
C ASN A 170 -1.19 -8.69 11.20
N PHE A 171 -0.75 -9.03 9.98
CA PHE A 171 -0.26 -8.05 9.01
C PHE A 171 -1.36 -7.09 8.54
N TRP A 172 -2.56 -7.60 8.24
CA TRP A 172 -3.69 -6.73 7.90
C TRP A 172 -4.01 -5.76 9.03
N SER A 173 -3.90 -6.23 10.28
CA SER A 173 -4.05 -5.37 11.45
C SER A 173 -2.98 -4.30 11.54
N ILE A 174 -1.71 -4.63 11.24
CA ILE A 174 -0.61 -3.66 11.19
C ILE A 174 -0.87 -2.62 10.09
N LEU A 175 -1.24 -3.03 8.88
CA LEU A 175 -1.50 -2.11 7.77
C LEU A 175 -2.63 -1.13 8.10
N LEU A 176 -3.68 -1.58 8.79
CA LEU A 176 -4.74 -0.70 9.26
C LEU A 176 -4.24 0.27 10.34
N MET A 177 -3.56 -0.24 11.37
CA MET A 177 -3.12 0.58 12.50
C MET A 177 -2.01 1.57 12.13
N SER A 178 -1.20 1.25 11.13
CA SER A 178 -0.13 2.14 10.64
C SER A 178 -0.59 3.07 9.51
N GLY A 179 -1.88 3.05 9.12
CA GLY A 179 -2.44 3.98 8.15
C GLY A 179 -2.23 3.60 6.68
N TYR A 180 -1.72 2.42 6.38
CA TYR A 180 -1.69 1.91 5.00
C TYR A 180 -3.06 1.47 4.50
N LEU A 181 -3.98 1.19 5.40
CA LEU A 181 -5.38 0.91 5.11
C LEU A 181 -6.26 1.76 6.01
N THR A 182 -7.50 1.93 5.61
CA THR A 182 -8.59 2.50 6.41
C THR A 182 -9.77 1.56 6.42
N ASN A 183 -10.60 1.63 7.45
CA ASN A 183 -11.86 0.90 7.48
C ASN A 183 -12.94 1.67 6.71
N VAL A 184 -13.86 0.93 6.13
CA VAL A 184 -15.08 1.45 5.53
C VAL A 184 -16.23 1.01 6.41
N GLU A 185 -17.23 1.88 6.64
CA GLU A 185 -18.43 1.44 7.34
C GLU A 185 -19.09 0.28 6.58
N PRO A 186 -19.48 -0.79 7.28
CA PRO A 186 -20.15 -1.90 6.64
C PRO A 186 -21.48 -1.43 6.06
N ASP A 187 -21.79 -1.88 4.86
CA ASP A 187 -23.13 -1.71 4.31
C ASP A 187 -24.13 -2.38 5.26
N VAL A 188 -25.15 -1.65 5.68
CA VAL A 188 -26.14 -2.08 6.69
C VAL A 188 -26.94 -3.32 6.24
N SER A 189 -26.84 -3.68 4.96
CA SER A 189 -27.46 -4.87 4.35
C SER A 189 -26.70 -6.17 4.53
N GLU A 190 -25.53 -6.17 5.20
CA GLU A 190 -24.65 -7.31 5.22
C GLU A 190 -24.95 -8.36 6.29
N ASP A 191 -24.82 -9.61 5.85
CA ASP A 191 -25.09 -10.83 6.62
C ASP A 191 -24.24 -10.91 7.90
N TYR A 192 -24.85 -11.38 8.98
CA TYR A 192 -24.26 -11.57 10.33
C TYR A 192 -22.98 -12.43 10.36
N THR A 193 -22.65 -13.14 9.29
CA THR A 193 -21.45 -13.98 9.17
C THR A 193 -20.14 -13.21 9.11
N PHE A 194 -20.18 -11.89 8.97
CA PHE A 194 -18.99 -11.03 8.79
C PHE A 194 -18.70 -10.06 9.94
N ARG A 195 -19.39 -10.22 11.08
CA ARG A 195 -19.25 -9.31 12.23
C ARG A 195 -17.84 -9.16 12.80
N ASP A 196 -17.00 -10.20 12.60
CA ASP A 196 -15.62 -10.21 13.10
C ASP A 196 -14.60 -9.70 12.09
N LYS A 197 -15.06 -9.21 10.92
CA LYS A 197 -14.19 -8.72 9.85
C LYS A 197 -14.49 -7.27 9.54
N LEU A 198 -13.45 -6.46 9.45
CA LEU A 198 -13.55 -5.08 8.98
C LEU A 198 -13.43 -5.01 7.46
N SER A 199 -14.18 -4.11 6.87
CA SER A 199 -14.07 -3.73 5.46
C SER A 199 -12.95 -2.71 5.32
N LEU A 200 -11.93 -3.03 4.52
CA LEU A 200 -10.70 -2.27 4.39
C LEU A 200 -10.52 -1.77 2.97
N LYS A 201 -10.02 -0.55 2.81
CA LYS A 201 -9.59 0.03 1.53
C LYS A 201 -8.30 0.85 1.71
N ILE A 202 -7.65 1.17 0.60
CA ILE A 202 -6.60 2.17 0.56
C ILE A 202 -7.24 3.55 0.81
N PRO A 203 -6.72 4.38 1.73
CA PRO A 203 -7.39 5.63 2.11
C PRO A 203 -7.40 6.67 0.99
N ASN A 204 -6.29 6.86 0.28
CA ASN A 204 -6.10 7.98 -0.63
C ASN A 204 -5.03 7.72 -1.70
N LYS A 205 -4.82 8.72 -2.58
CA LYS A 205 -3.86 8.62 -3.69
C LYS A 205 -2.41 8.56 -3.24
N GLU A 206 -2.04 9.16 -2.11
CA GLU A 206 -0.68 9.07 -1.58
C GLU A 206 -0.33 7.64 -1.22
N ILE A 207 -1.20 6.99 -0.45
CA ILE A 207 -1.00 5.60 -0.04
C ILE A 207 -1.08 4.65 -1.24
N LEU A 208 -1.97 4.92 -2.20
CA LEU A 208 -2.03 4.15 -3.44
C LEU A 208 -0.68 4.17 -4.19
N GLN A 209 -0.04 5.35 -4.31
CA GLN A 209 1.29 5.45 -4.93
C GLN A 209 2.36 4.65 -4.19
N ILE A 210 2.26 4.56 -2.86
CA ILE A 210 3.19 3.73 -2.08
C ILE A 210 3.02 2.25 -2.44
N TYR A 211 1.78 1.76 -2.53
CA TYR A 211 1.49 0.39 -2.97
C TYR A 211 2.01 0.12 -4.38
N GLU A 212 1.71 1.01 -5.33
CA GLU A 212 2.18 0.89 -6.72
C GLU A 212 3.70 0.90 -6.83
N GLY A 213 4.36 1.80 -6.09
CA GLY A 213 5.82 1.89 -6.04
C GLY A 213 6.47 0.63 -5.47
N THR A 214 5.96 0.11 -4.36
CA THR A 214 6.46 -1.11 -3.72
C THR A 214 6.28 -2.33 -4.62
N LEU A 215 5.14 -2.45 -5.28
CA LEU A 215 4.91 -3.51 -6.25
C LEU A 215 5.87 -3.40 -7.42
N LYS A 216 6.06 -2.20 -7.96
CA LYS A 216 7.01 -1.99 -9.06
C LYS A 216 8.43 -2.41 -8.67
N GLU A 217 8.91 -2.05 -7.49
CA GLU A 217 10.21 -2.47 -6.99
C GLU A 217 10.30 -4.00 -6.87
N PHE A 218 9.27 -4.62 -6.33
CA PHE A 218 9.18 -6.09 -6.22
C PHE A 218 9.20 -6.76 -7.61
N PHE A 219 8.51 -6.19 -8.59
CA PHE A 219 8.55 -6.64 -9.99
C PHE A 219 9.94 -6.46 -10.59
N ASP A 220 10.56 -5.30 -10.42
CA ASP A 220 11.88 -5.00 -10.98
C ASP A 220 12.94 -5.98 -10.46
N ASP A 221 12.89 -6.35 -9.19
CA ASP A 221 13.84 -7.31 -8.59
C ASP A 221 13.55 -8.74 -9.05
N SER A 222 12.29 -9.13 -9.20
CA SER A 222 11.91 -10.42 -9.77
C SER A 222 12.35 -10.54 -11.23
N VAL A 223 12.11 -9.49 -12.03
CA VAL A 223 12.52 -9.45 -13.44
C VAL A 223 14.04 -9.50 -13.58
N LYS A 224 14.80 -8.77 -12.75
CA LYS A 224 16.27 -8.82 -12.76
C LYS A 224 16.81 -10.23 -12.51
N THR A 225 16.18 -10.99 -11.62
CA THR A 225 16.54 -12.37 -11.30
C THR A 225 16.38 -13.29 -12.52
N PHE A 226 15.39 -13.05 -13.36
CA PHE A 226 15.12 -13.87 -14.55
C PHE A 226 15.68 -13.29 -15.85
N LYS A 227 16.27 -12.09 -15.82
CA LYS A 227 16.73 -11.35 -16.99
C LYS A 227 17.54 -12.22 -17.95
N THR A 228 18.65 -12.79 -17.47
CA THR A 228 19.56 -13.57 -18.31
C THR A 228 18.91 -14.82 -18.90
N ASP A 229 18.06 -15.49 -18.13
CA ASP A 229 17.34 -16.67 -18.59
C ASP A 229 16.27 -16.33 -19.62
N LEU A 230 15.54 -15.22 -19.40
CA LEU A 230 14.52 -14.70 -20.32
C LEU A 230 15.14 -14.29 -21.66
N GLU A 231 16.22 -13.49 -21.61
CA GLU A 231 16.97 -13.07 -22.80
C GLU A 231 17.50 -14.27 -23.58
N THR A 232 18.08 -15.23 -22.87
CA THR A 232 18.62 -16.43 -23.49
C THR A 232 17.52 -17.24 -24.18
N ALA A 233 16.40 -17.49 -23.50
CA ALA A 233 15.29 -18.24 -24.07
C ALA A 233 14.67 -17.53 -25.28
N MET A 234 14.49 -16.22 -25.18
CA MET A 234 13.93 -15.41 -26.27
C MET A 234 14.79 -15.42 -27.53
N TRP A 235 16.11 -15.12 -27.39
CA TRP A 235 16.99 -15.01 -28.56
C TRP A 235 17.48 -16.34 -29.13
N LEU A 236 17.32 -17.44 -28.40
CA LEU A 236 17.53 -18.81 -28.90
C LEU A 236 16.24 -19.40 -29.51
N GLY A 237 15.09 -18.73 -29.37
CA GLY A 237 13.80 -19.24 -29.83
C GLY A 237 13.29 -20.43 -28.99
N ASP A 238 13.74 -20.54 -27.72
CA ASP A 238 13.26 -21.58 -26.79
C ASP A 238 11.93 -21.13 -26.18
N THR A 239 10.85 -21.35 -26.95
CA THR A 239 9.48 -20.94 -26.57
C THR A 239 8.98 -21.61 -25.28
N GLU A 240 9.38 -22.86 -25.03
CA GLU A 240 8.99 -23.60 -23.85
C GLU A 240 9.67 -23.04 -22.58
N LYS A 241 10.96 -22.73 -22.66
CA LYS A 241 11.69 -22.10 -21.56
C LYS A 241 11.18 -20.68 -21.33
N PHE A 242 10.97 -19.91 -22.41
CA PHE A 242 10.41 -18.56 -22.35
C PHE A 242 9.05 -18.57 -21.65
N LYS A 243 8.13 -19.44 -22.09
CA LYS A 243 6.81 -19.58 -21.46
C LYS A 243 6.92 -19.90 -19.96
N LYS A 244 7.75 -20.88 -19.58
CA LYS A 244 7.94 -21.24 -18.16
C LYS A 244 8.45 -20.08 -17.31
N ILE A 245 9.31 -19.23 -17.87
CA ILE A 245 9.82 -18.05 -17.16
C ILE A 245 8.71 -17.02 -17.03
N ILE A 246 7.97 -16.73 -18.10
CA ILE A 246 6.83 -15.80 -18.06
C ILE A 246 5.76 -16.32 -17.10
N ASP A 247 5.39 -17.58 -17.15
CA ASP A 247 4.43 -18.21 -16.23
C ASP A 247 4.91 -18.07 -14.79
N LYS A 248 6.21 -18.26 -14.53
CA LYS A 248 6.78 -18.10 -13.18
C LYS A 248 6.75 -16.65 -12.73
N ILE A 249 7.09 -15.69 -13.58
CA ILE A 249 6.97 -14.26 -13.28
C ILE A 249 5.49 -13.92 -13.04
N LEU A 250 4.58 -14.35 -13.88
CA LEU A 250 3.14 -14.18 -13.71
C LEU A 250 2.65 -14.80 -12.39
N LEU A 251 3.03 -16.04 -12.09
CA LEU A 251 2.64 -16.73 -10.85
C LEU A 251 3.16 -16.02 -9.60
N THR A 252 4.35 -15.44 -9.66
CA THR A 252 4.92 -14.70 -8.53
C THR A 252 4.40 -13.27 -8.42
N THR A 253 3.80 -12.74 -9.49
CA THR A 253 3.48 -11.33 -9.60
C THR A 253 2.00 -11.02 -9.76
N ILE A 254 1.18 -11.94 -10.34
CA ILE A 254 -0.20 -11.61 -10.73
C ILE A 254 -1.15 -12.81 -10.58
N SER A 255 -2.41 -12.55 -10.20
CA SER A 255 -3.48 -13.57 -10.13
C SER A 255 -4.07 -13.90 -11.50
N PHE A 256 -4.43 -15.16 -11.72
CA PHE A 256 -4.83 -15.73 -13.02
C PHE A 256 -6.30 -15.48 -13.42
N TYR A 257 -7.05 -14.63 -12.72
CA TYR A 257 -8.47 -14.48 -13.00
C TYR A 257 -8.80 -13.20 -13.78
N ASP A 258 -9.29 -13.39 -15.00
CA ASP A 258 -10.03 -12.43 -15.87
C ASP A 258 -9.29 -11.15 -16.33
N TYR A 259 -8.05 -11.27 -16.79
CA TYR A 259 -7.43 -10.12 -17.45
C TYR A 259 -7.64 -10.16 -18.96
N LYS A 260 -8.07 -9.02 -19.51
CA LYS A 260 -8.18 -8.78 -20.95
C LYS A 260 -6.78 -8.81 -21.61
N GLU A 261 -6.73 -9.06 -22.89
CA GLU A 261 -5.54 -9.05 -23.74
C GLU A 261 -4.64 -7.82 -23.52
N ASP A 262 -5.25 -6.64 -23.33
CA ASP A 262 -4.57 -5.37 -23.02
C ASP A 262 -3.69 -5.45 -21.78
N PHE A 263 -4.08 -6.25 -20.78
CA PHE A 263 -3.30 -6.41 -19.56
C PHE A 263 -2.00 -7.18 -19.81
N TYR A 264 -2.08 -8.33 -20.49
CA TYR A 264 -0.88 -9.12 -20.83
C TYR A 264 0.06 -8.36 -21.75
N HIS A 265 -0.50 -7.54 -22.62
CA HIS A 265 0.26 -6.63 -23.48
C HIS A 265 1.04 -5.62 -22.64
N ALA A 266 0.39 -4.90 -21.73
CA ALA A 266 1.03 -3.92 -20.84
C ALA A 266 2.06 -4.60 -19.90
N PHE A 267 1.76 -5.80 -19.43
CA PHE A 267 2.64 -6.59 -18.57
C PHE A 267 3.93 -6.98 -19.28
N LEU A 268 3.85 -7.53 -20.49
CA LEU A 268 5.03 -7.89 -21.28
C LEU A 268 5.86 -6.67 -21.66
N LEU A 269 5.21 -5.55 -22.02
CA LEU A 269 5.91 -4.28 -22.23
C LEU A 269 6.70 -3.87 -20.99
N GLY A 270 6.09 -3.95 -19.81
CA GLY A 270 6.75 -3.65 -18.54
C GLY A 270 7.95 -4.56 -18.26
N ILE A 271 7.85 -5.85 -18.51
CA ILE A 271 8.96 -6.79 -18.39
C ILE A 271 10.11 -6.40 -19.35
N PHE A 272 9.81 -6.17 -20.62
CA PHE A 272 10.84 -5.86 -21.60
C PHE A 272 11.55 -4.55 -21.33
N LEU A 273 10.81 -3.52 -20.92
CA LEU A 273 11.39 -2.25 -20.44
C LEU A 273 12.27 -2.44 -19.19
N GLY A 274 11.79 -3.25 -18.22
CA GLY A 274 12.54 -3.57 -16.99
C GLY A 274 13.83 -4.36 -17.25
N VAL A 275 13.82 -5.19 -18.29
CA VAL A 275 15.02 -5.93 -18.78
C VAL A 275 15.97 -5.02 -19.57
N GLY A 276 15.51 -3.85 -20.01
CA GLY A 276 16.34 -2.85 -20.70
C GLY A 276 16.19 -2.85 -22.22
N TYR A 277 15.11 -3.43 -22.75
CA TYR A 277 14.74 -3.30 -24.16
C TYR A 277 13.86 -2.07 -24.36
N ASP A 278 13.78 -1.60 -25.61
CA ASP A 278 12.86 -0.55 -26.06
C ASP A 278 11.81 -1.20 -26.99
N PRO A 279 10.70 -1.76 -26.44
CA PRO A 279 9.71 -2.45 -27.22
C PRO A 279 8.89 -1.50 -28.08
N GLU A 280 8.76 -1.79 -29.35
CA GLU A 280 7.75 -1.17 -30.20
C GLU A 280 6.40 -1.86 -30.04
N SER A 281 5.37 -1.09 -29.72
CA SER A 281 4.03 -1.59 -29.44
C SER A 281 3.01 -1.01 -30.43
N ASN A 282 2.17 -1.87 -30.98
CA ASN A 282 1.04 -1.49 -31.84
C ASN A 282 1.42 -0.56 -33.02
N ARG A 283 2.65 -0.62 -33.51
CA ARG A 283 3.07 0.12 -34.71
C ARG A 283 2.76 -0.69 -35.98
N GLU A 284 2.39 0.00 -37.04
CA GLU A 284 2.22 -0.61 -38.36
C GLU A 284 3.59 -1.00 -38.93
N HIS A 285 3.77 -2.28 -39.20
CA HIS A 285 4.93 -2.85 -39.90
C HIS A 285 4.50 -3.56 -41.17
N GLY A 286 4.63 -2.90 -42.29
CA GLY A 286 4.21 -3.48 -43.60
C GLY A 286 2.72 -3.75 -43.69
N GLU A 287 2.32 -4.97 -43.96
CA GLU A 287 0.90 -5.40 -44.04
C GLU A 287 0.29 -5.87 -42.71
N GLY A 288 1.07 -5.79 -41.60
CA GLY A 288 0.64 -6.27 -40.28
C GLY A 288 0.87 -5.26 -39.14
N ARG A 289 0.15 -5.47 -38.03
CA ARG A 289 0.28 -4.71 -36.82
C ARG A 289 0.53 -5.66 -35.66
N PRO A 290 1.80 -6.07 -35.44
CA PRO A 290 2.14 -6.93 -34.33
C PRO A 290 1.90 -6.22 -32.99
N ASP A 291 1.57 -6.98 -31.94
CA ASP A 291 1.31 -6.43 -30.63
C ASP A 291 2.58 -5.87 -30.00
N ILE A 292 3.68 -6.64 -30.05
CA ILE A 292 4.98 -6.19 -29.51
C ILE A 292 6.10 -6.66 -30.45
N VAL A 293 7.04 -5.75 -30.74
CA VAL A 293 8.27 -6.03 -31.51
C VAL A 293 9.47 -5.61 -30.67
N LEU A 294 10.44 -6.50 -30.55
CA LEU A 294 11.72 -6.27 -29.91
C LEU A 294 12.86 -6.48 -30.88
N GLU A 295 13.82 -5.57 -30.86
CA GLU A 295 15.10 -5.74 -31.54
C GLU A 295 16.20 -6.04 -30.51
N ASN A 296 17.09 -6.96 -30.83
CA ASN A 296 18.20 -7.25 -29.93
C ASN A 296 19.23 -6.12 -29.95
N PRO A 297 20.09 -5.99 -28.92
CA PRO A 297 21.08 -4.90 -28.84
C PRO A 297 22.07 -4.84 -29.99
N CYS A 298 22.26 -5.94 -30.74
CA CYS A 298 23.13 -6.00 -31.91
C CYS A 298 22.42 -5.64 -33.23
N GLY A 299 21.09 -5.53 -33.22
CA GLY A 299 20.30 -5.20 -34.41
C GLY A 299 20.22 -6.31 -35.49
N ASP A 300 20.59 -7.55 -35.13
CA ASP A 300 20.62 -8.68 -36.07
C ASP A 300 19.46 -9.68 -35.85
N LYS A 301 18.67 -9.49 -34.79
CA LYS A 301 17.50 -10.33 -34.49
C LYS A 301 16.32 -9.51 -34.04
N VAL A 302 15.14 -9.94 -34.46
CA VAL A 302 13.85 -9.36 -34.04
C VAL A 302 12.99 -10.46 -33.46
N ALA A 303 12.36 -10.17 -32.32
CA ALA A 303 11.34 -11.02 -31.73
C ALA A 303 9.97 -10.32 -31.86
N ILE A 304 8.98 -11.06 -32.36
CA ILE A 304 7.61 -10.60 -32.55
C ILE A 304 6.69 -11.39 -31.63
N PHE A 305 5.88 -10.68 -30.85
CA PHE A 305 4.89 -11.28 -29.95
C PHE A 305 3.50 -10.93 -30.42
N GLU A 306 2.66 -11.93 -30.49
CA GLU A 306 1.23 -11.87 -30.78
C GLU A 306 0.50 -12.42 -29.54
N LEU A 307 -0.37 -11.64 -28.96
CA LEU A 307 -1.16 -12.01 -27.79
C LEU A 307 -2.56 -12.39 -28.24
N LYS A 308 -3.05 -13.53 -27.76
CA LYS A 308 -4.41 -13.98 -28.07
C LYS A 308 -5.08 -14.50 -26.82
N HIS A 309 -6.25 -13.97 -26.53
CA HIS A 309 -7.11 -14.49 -25.48
C HIS A 309 -7.82 -15.75 -25.99
N SER A 310 -7.58 -16.89 -25.35
CA SER A 310 -8.36 -18.10 -25.63
C SER A 310 -9.42 -18.27 -24.54
N ASN A 311 -10.68 -18.24 -24.95
CA ASN A 311 -11.80 -18.67 -24.11
C ASN A 311 -11.75 -20.20 -24.06
N ASN A 312 -11.13 -20.78 -23.03
CA ASN A 312 -11.30 -22.18 -22.66
C ASN A 312 -12.25 -22.29 -21.48
#